data_ebb8e1d741403d99fa537c4f7e86e11c
#
_entry.id   ebb8e1d741403d99fa537c4f7e86e11c
#
_cell.length_a   1.000
_cell.length_b   1.000
_cell.length_c   1.000
_cell.angle_alpha   90.00
_cell.angle_beta   90.00
_cell.angle_gamma   90.00
#
_symmetry.space_group_name_H-M   'P 1'
#
loop_
_entity.id
_entity.type
_entity.pdbx_description
1 polymer ?
#
loop_
_entity_poly.entity_id
_entity_poly.type
_entity_poly.pdbx_seq_one_letter_code
_entity_poly.pdbx_strand_id
1 'polypeptide(L)'
;VQVDDGWSSSGLPADFVDSVPDNTPEESSGAQAGSRVIPILPDARLERAAPKTTVTAEEARKMLSRNDSPDIPFDVAVNPYRGCEHGCVYCYARPTHSYLGLSPGLDFETRLVAKANAVDALRAELSRPGYKPSPINIGSATDAYQPIEREWRLTRGLLELMLETRHPLTIVTKNALVARDLDLLAALAEQKLVVVYMSITTLDAGMARTLEPRAAAPWRRLEAVRSLTDAGVPVGVLVAPIIPFINDESMEHILQESKAAGAHYASYTVLRLPWEVKTLFEDWLNVHFPDRAQRVLHRIEDLRNGRRNDPNFGSRMRGTGVWADLLRQRFSIATRKLGLNRHRLALDCDRFLPPAASAAGAADFLSPAGAQASSGVPFPAVSPAASGAHGRAARQLQAMAAGQLSLFD
;
A
#
# COMPACT_ATOMS: atom_id res chain seq x y z
N VAL A 1 -21.97 -24.24 -45.28
CA VAL A 1 -20.85 -25.17 -45.32
C VAL A 1 -20.70 -25.70 -43.88
N GLN A 2 -21.22 -26.93 -43.72
CA GLN A 2 -21.02 -27.77 -42.53
C GLN A 2 -19.56 -28.17 -42.45
N VAL A 3 -19.01 -28.29 -41.25
CA VAL A 3 -17.87 -29.13 -40.92
C VAL A 3 -18.16 -29.86 -39.62
N ASP A 4 -18.02 -31.16 -39.71
CA ASP A 4 -18.45 -32.22 -38.83
C ASP A 4 -17.74 -32.29 -37.47
N ASP A 5 -18.52 -32.81 -36.52
CA ASP A 5 -18.08 -33.42 -35.26
C ASP A 5 -17.32 -34.71 -35.51
N GLY A 6 -16.27 -34.94 -34.73
CA GLY A 6 -15.62 -36.23 -34.73
C GLY A 6 -14.38 -36.35 -33.86
N TRP A 7 -14.56 -36.65 -32.57
CA TRP A 7 -13.56 -37.42 -31.84
C TRP A 7 -14.24 -38.38 -30.86
N SER A 8 -14.29 -39.62 -31.29
CA SER A 8 -14.73 -40.76 -30.52
C SER A 8 -13.63 -41.29 -29.61
N SER A 9 -14.08 -41.71 -28.44
CA SER A 9 -13.39 -42.52 -27.45
C SER A 9 -12.93 -43.86 -28.00
N SER A 10 -11.68 -44.27 -27.76
CA SER A 10 -11.23 -45.66 -27.52
C SER A 10 -9.75 -45.67 -27.13
N GLY A 11 -9.38 -46.25 -26.04
CA GLY A 11 -8.73 -47.48 -25.80
C GLY A 11 -7.59 -47.29 -24.78
N LEU A 12 -7.83 -47.57 -23.51
CA LEU A 12 -6.80 -47.94 -22.53
C LEU A 12 -6.69 -49.47 -22.53
N PRO A 13 -5.47 -50.08 -22.58
CA PRO A 13 -5.30 -51.48 -22.23
C PRO A 13 -5.14 -51.61 -20.70
N ALA A 14 -5.97 -52.53 -20.16
CA ALA A 14 -5.75 -53.14 -18.85
C ALA A 14 -4.56 -54.08 -18.96
N ASP A 15 -3.79 -54.16 -17.88
CA ASP A 15 -2.95 -55.24 -17.38
C ASP A 15 -1.63 -54.72 -16.82
N PHE A 16 -1.62 -54.47 -15.54
CA PHE A 16 -0.43 -54.67 -14.70
C PHE A 16 -0.90 -54.84 -13.24
N VAL A 17 -1.19 -56.09 -12.87
CA VAL A 17 -1.28 -56.57 -11.49
C VAL A 17 -0.11 -57.53 -11.30
N ASP A 18 0.46 -57.50 -10.10
CA ASP A 18 1.41 -58.42 -9.48
C ASP A 18 2.91 -58.00 -9.47
N SER A 19 3.33 -57.63 -8.29
CA SER A 19 4.27 -58.38 -7.41
C SER A 19 4.89 -57.46 -6.38
N VAL A 20 4.40 -57.55 -5.14
CA VAL A 20 5.07 -57.04 -3.94
C VAL A 20 5.90 -58.17 -3.36
N PRO A 21 7.21 -58.06 -3.17
CA PRO A 21 7.95 -59.03 -2.35
C PRO A 21 7.82 -58.65 -0.86
N ASP A 22 7.38 -59.64 -0.12
CA ASP A 22 7.43 -59.72 1.34
C ASP A 22 8.88 -59.75 1.81
N ASN A 23 9.31 -58.79 2.64
CA ASN A 23 10.57 -58.81 3.34
C ASN A 23 10.33 -58.40 4.79
N THR A 24 10.08 -59.40 5.62
CA THR A 24 10.28 -59.30 7.07
C THR A 24 11.77 -59.28 7.39
N PRO A 25 12.30 -58.35 8.18
CA PRO A 25 13.64 -58.42 8.68
C PRO A 25 13.66 -59.12 10.06
N GLU A 26 14.55 -60.08 10.17
CA GLU A 26 14.96 -60.74 11.38
C GLU A 26 15.54 -59.78 12.41
N GLU A 27 15.23 -60.02 13.68
CA GLU A 27 15.77 -59.34 14.87
C GLU A 27 17.30 -59.61 14.98
N SER A 28 18.08 -58.53 15.04
CA SER A 28 19.43 -58.57 15.64
C SER A 28 19.58 -57.38 16.63
N SER A 29 19.81 -57.76 17.86
CA SER A 29 20.11 -56.94 19.03
C SER A 29 21.37 -56.08 18.86
N GLY A 30 21.28 -54.79 19.24
CA GLY A 30 22.48 -54.00 19.44
C GLY A 30 22.25 -52.49 19.61
N ALA A 31 22.40 -52.05 20.86
CA ALA A 31 22.77 -50.70 21.31
C ALA A 31 21.81 -49.51 21.00
N GLN A 32 21.09 -49.15 22.02
CA GLN A 32 20.32 -47.91 22.15
C GLN A 32 21.21 -46.66 22.16
N ALA A 33 21.20 -45.90 21.07
CA ALA A 33 21.52 -44.47 21.12
C ALA A 33 20.19 -43.74 21.07
N GLY A 34 19.70 -43.21 22.20
CA GLY A 34 18.43 -42.53 22.33
C GLY A 34 18.37 -41.26 21.50
N SER A 35 17.80 -41.36 20.32
CA SER A 35 17.29 -40.22 19.58
C SER A 35 16.01 -39.74 20.29
N ARG A 36 16.13 -38.65 21.06
CA ARG A 36 14.98 -37.96 21.61
C ARG A 36 14.22 -37.34 20.44
N VAL A 37 13.21 -38.01 19.94
CA VAL A 37 12.19 -37.41 19.10
C VAL A 37 11.46 -36.39 19.97
N ILE A 38 11.77 -35.11 19.73
CA ILE A 38 10.96 -34.03 20.30
C ILE A 38 9.62 -34.13 19.59
N PRO A 39 8.50 -34.41 20.27
CA PRO A 39 7.21 -34.40 19.63
C PRO A 39 6.97 -32.99 19.12
N ILE A 40 6.79 -32.85 17.81
CA ILE A 40 6.20 -31.62 17.22
C ILE A 40 4.79 -31.58 17.81
N LEU A 41 4.60 -30.74 18.82
CA LEU A 41 3.27 -30.46 19.35
C LEU A 41 2.42 -29.95 18.18
N PRO A 42 1.23 -30.55 17.93
CA PRO A 42 0.34 -30.03 16.91
C PRO A 42 -0.05 -28.62 17.34
N ASP A 43 0.33 -27.68 16.48
CA ASP A 43 -0.24 -26.36 16.24
C ASP A 43 -1.11 -25.84 17.41
N ALA A 44 -0.46 -25.47 18.54
CA ALA A 44 -1.05 -24.53 19.45
C ALA A 44 -1.10 -23.22 18.63
N ARG A 45 -2.24 -22.93 18.01
CA ARG A 45 -2.58 -21.59 17.54
C ARG A 45 -2.37 -20.67 18.71
N LEU A 46 -1.13 -20.21 18.87
CA LEU A 46 -0.86 -19.02 19.64
C LEU A 46 -1.74 -17.97 19.00
N GLU A 47 -2.88 -17.67 19.62
CA GLU A 47 -3.60 -16.44 19.41
C GLU A 47 -2.60 -15.34 19.75
N ARG A 48 -1.78 -15.00 18.75
CA ARG A 48 -0.89 -13.86 18.88
C ARG A 48 -1.81 -12.67 19.01
N ALA A 49 -1.93 -12.16 20.21
CA ALA A 49 -2.61 -10.90 20.45
C ALA A 49 -2.13 -9.90 19.40
N ALA A 50 -3.07 -9.23 18.73
CA ALA A 50 -2.71 -8.24 17.73
C ALA A 50 -1.69 -7.28 18.33
N PRO A 51 -0.60 -6.93 17.62
CA PRO A 51 0.42 -6.06 18.16
C PRO A 51 -0.22 -4.73 18.58
N LYS A 52 0.06 -4.28 19.80
CA LYS A 52 -0.51 -3.05 20.35
C LYS A 52 0.09 -1.86 19.61
N THR A 53 -0.77 -1.06 18.98
CA THR A 53 -0.37 0.20 18.33
C THR A 53 -0.22 1.30 19.39
N THR A 54 0.84 2.10 19.26
CA THR A 54 1.05 3.35 19.99
C THR A 54 1.07 4.50 18.99
N VAL A 55 0.41 5.61 19.32
CA VAL A 55 0.34 6.79 18.49
C VAL A 55 0.91 7.99 19.23
N THR A 56 1.93 8.63 18.66
CA THR A 56 2.52 9.86 19.19
C THR A 56 1.99 11.05 18.42
N ALA A 57 1.52 12.07 19.10
CA ALA A 57 1.17 13.34 18.48
C ALA A 57 2.44 14.13 18.11
N GLU A 58 2.47 14.68 16.91
CA GLU A 58 3.54 15.57 16.40
C GLU A 58 2.91 16.86 15.87
N GLU A 59 3.53 17.99 16.13
CA GLU A 59 3.21 19.24 15.45
C GLU A 59 4.04 19.38 14.17
N ALA A 60 3.40 19.27 13.03
CA ALA A 60 4.03 19.40 11.74
C ALA A 60 4.31 20.87 11.40
N ARG A 61 5.53 21.18 10.98
CA ARG A 61 5.88 22.51 10.46
C ARG A 61 5.42 22.74 9.02
N LYS A 62 5.29 21.66 8.25
CA LYS A 62 4.85 21.65 6.85
C LYS A 62 4.07 20.37 6.58
N MET A 63 3.03 20.49 5.77
CA MET A 63 2.23 19.36 5.34
C MET A 63 2.47 18.99 3.87
N LEU A 64 2.76 19.98 3.02
CA LEU A 64 2.99 19.74 1.60
C LEU A 64 4.36 19.13 1.38
N SER A 65 4.37 17.92 0.81
CA SER A 65 5.56 17.26 0.28
C SER A 65 5.52 17.38 -1.24
N ARG A 66 6.63 17.82 -1.85
CA ARG A 66 6.75 17.91 -3.30
C ARG A 66 7.58 16.77 -3.85
N ASN A 67 7.26 16.32 -5.03
CA ASN A 67 8.08 15.37 -5.79
C ASN A 67 8.14 15.81 -7.26
N ASP A 68 9.21 15.44 -7.93
CA ASP A 68 9.49 15.70 -9.34
C ASP A 68 9.53 14.40 -10.19
N SER A 69 9.02 13.33 -9.63
CA SER A 69 8.99 11.99 -10.25
C SER A 69 8.11 11.98 -11.50
N PRO A 70 8.65 11.74 -12.70
CA PRO A 70 7.87 11.77 -13.94
C PRO A 70 6.93 10.56 -14.11
N ASP A 71 7.08 9.52 -13.30
CA ASP A 71 6.27 8.30 -13.32
C ASP A 71 5.16 8.26 -12.24
N ILE A 72 4.95 9.37 -11.55
CA ILE A 72 3.87 9.56 -10.58
C ILE A 72 2.96 10.70 -11.06
N PRO A 73 1.63 10.53 -11.03
CA PRO A 73 0.71 11.50 -11.61
C PRO A 73 0.35 12.69 -10.70
N PHE A 74 1.21 13.02 -9.71
CA PHE A 74 1.01 14.16 -8.82
C PHE A 74 2.36 14.74 -8.36
N ASP A 75 2.43 16.06 -8.23
CA ASP A 75 3.63 16.78 -7.81
C ASP A 75 3.64 17.08 -6.30
N VAL A 76 2.48 16.97 -5.66
CA VAL A 76 2.28 17.36 -4.27
C VAL A 76 1.51 16.28 -3.52
N ALA A 77 1.97 15.97 -2.32
CA ALA A 77 1.31 15.02 -1.44
C ALA A 77 1.15 15.56 -0.01
N VAL A 78 0.14 15.05 0.68
CA VAL A 78 -0.11 15.27 2.11
C VAL A 78 -0.27 13.92 2.79
N ASN A 79 0.44 13.74 3.89
CA ASN A 79 0.35 12.54 4.72
C ASN A 79 0.08 12.97 6.17
N PRO A 80 -1.15 12.76 6.68
CA PRO A 80 -1.52 13.15 8.05
C PRO A 80 -0.83 12.31 9.12
N TYR A 81 -0.30 11.15 8.76
CA TYR A 81 0.36 10.21 9.65
C TYR A 81 1.76 9.86 9.16
N ARG A 82 2.58 9.25 10.05
CA ARG A 82 3.78 8.48 9.70
C ARG A 82 3.59 7.05 10.20
N GLY A 83 4.01 6.07 9.38
CA GLY A 83 3.67 4.67 9.58
C GLY A 83 2.25 4.34 9.14
N CYS A 84 1.90 3.05 9.19
CA CYS A 84 0.59 2.58 8.75
C CYS A 84 0.23 1.24 9.38
N GLU A 85 -0.88 1.21 10.11
CA GLU A 85 -1.37 -0.01 10.79
C GLU A 85 -1.76 -1.14 9.84
N HIS A 86 -1.97 -0.88 8.55
CA HIS A 86 -2.35 -1.93 7.60
C HIS A 86 -1.35 -3.08 7.54
N GLY A 87 -0.08 -2.83 7.85
CA GLY A 87 0.94 -3.85 7.99
C GLY A 87 1.33 -4.55 6.69
N CYS A 88 1.03 -3.95 5.53
CA CYS A 88 1.38 -4.55 4.24
C CYS A 88 2.87 -4.90 4.19
N VAL A 89 3.18 -6.19 3.91
CA VAL A 89 4.57 -6.67 3.92
C VAL A 89 5.43 -6.01 2.85
N TYR A 90 4.83 -5.69 1.73
CA TYR A 90 5.49 -5.10 0.54
C TYR A 90 5.51 -3.57 0.54
N CYS A 91 5.08 -2.91 1.62
CA CYS A 91 4.90 -1.46 1.60
C CYS A 91 6.22 -0.73 1.40
N TYR A 92 6.33 -0.01 0.27
CA TYR A 92 7.52 0.76 -0.08
C TYR A 92 7.80 1.94 0.88
N ALA A 93 6.83 2.33 1.70
CA ALA A 93 6.99 3.41 2.67
C ALA A 93 7.63 2.97 4.00
N ARG A 94 7.77 1.65 4.24
CA ARG A 94 8.37 1.12 5.47
C ARG A 94 9.74 1.73 5.83
N PRO A 95 10.67 1.92 4.88
CA PRO A 95 11.96 2.54 5.17
C PRO A 95 11.89 3.97 5.72
N THR A 96 10.76 4.66 5.57
CA THR A 96 10.59 6.01 6.16
C THR A 96 10.68 6.01 7.69
N HIS A 97 10.42 4.87 8.35
CA HIS A 97 10.56 4.74 9.80
C HIS A 97 12.01 4.76 10.27
N SER A 98 12.94 4.31 9.43
CA SER A 98 14.38 4.40 9.73
C SER A 98 14.85 5.83 9.97
N TYR A 99 14.22 6.84 9.34
CA TYR A 99 14.48 8.26 9.61
C TYR A 99 14.03 8.73 10.99
N LEU A 100 13.15 7.98 11.64
CA LEU A 100 12.71 8.22 13.02
C LEU A 100 13.55 7.42 14.04
N GLY A 101 14.58 6.70 13.59
CA GLY A 101 15.33 5.76 14.42
C GLY A 101 14.52 4.51 14.81
N LEU A 102 13.47 4.21 14.05
CA LEU A 102 12.56 3.09 14.28
C LEU A 102 12.74 2.00 13.22
N SER A 103 12.37 0.75 13.56
CA SER A 103 12.43 -0.36 12.62
C SER A 103 11.42 -0.20 11.48
N PRO A 104 11.80 -0.44 10.21
CA PRO A 104 10.87 -0.53 9.09
C PRO A 104 9.98 -1.79 9.13
N GLY A 105 10.26 -2.71 10.03
CA GLY A 105 9.46 -3.91 10.29
C GLY A 105 8.21 -3.59 11.09
N LEU A 106 8.15 -4.13 12.32
CA LEU A 106 6.97 -4.01 13.18
C LEU A 106 6.70 -2.57 13.66
N ASP A 107 7.74 -1.76 13.89
CA ASP A 107 7.54 -0.37 14.34
C ASP A 107 6.78 0.46 13.31
N PHE A 108 6.98 0.23 12.00
CA PHE A 108 6.24 0.94 10.95
C PHE A 108 4.73 0.79 11.08
N GLU A 109 4.27 -0.30 11.65
CA GLU A 109 2.85 -0.64 11.75
C GLU A 109 2.28 -0.55 13.17
N THR A 110 3.13 -0.30 14.17
CA THR A 110 2.73 -0.26 15.59
C THR A 110 3.18 0.98 16.36
N ARG A 111 4.15 1.73 15.84
CA ARG A 111 4.64 2.98 16.43
C ARG A 111 4.39 4.13 15.48
N LEU A 112 3.20 4.67 15.54
CA LEU A 112 2.72 5.64 14.57
C LEU A 112 2.87 7.06 15.10
N VAL A 113 2.93 8.01 14.15
CA VAL A 113 2.89 9.43 14.47
C VAL A 113 1.68 10.05 13.80
N ALA A 114 0.87 10.79 14.57
CA ALA A 114 -0.24 11.60 14.08
C ALA A 114 0.15 13.07 14.11
N LYS A 115 0.04 13.77 12.98
CA LYS A 115 0.31 15.20 12.86
C LYS A 115 -0.89 15.99 13.35
N ALA A 116 -0.96 16.22 14.66
CA ALA A 116 -2.15 16.74 15.35
C ALA A 116 -2.65 18.08 14.78
N ASN A 117 -1.74 18.93 14.30
CA ASN A 117 -2.03 20.22 13.69
C ASN A 117 -2.11 20.16 12.15
N ALA A 118 -2.36 19.00 11.54
CA ALA A 118 -2.29 18.81 10.09
C ALA A 118 -3.13 19.83 9.30
N VAL A 119 -4.34 20.13 9.78
CA VAL A 119 -5.28 21.07 9.13
C VAL A 119 -4.74 22.48 9.18
N ASP A 120 -4.30 22.95 10.36
CA ASP A 120 -3.79 24.32 10.54
C ASP A 120 -2.50 24.55 9.77
N ALA A 121 -1.58 23.58 9.81
CA ALA A 121 -0.33 23.65 9.08
C ALA A 121 -0.57 23.68 7.56
N LEU A 122 -1.52 22.87 7.04
CA LEU A 122 -1.89 22.91 5.63
C LEU A 122 -2.59 24.23 5.27
N ARG A 123 -3.52 24.71 6.10
CA ARG A 123 -4.20 26.00 5.92
C ARG A 123 -3.18 27.14 5.78
N ALA A 124 -2.18 27.18 6.66
CA ALA A 124 -1.12 28.19 6.60
C ALA A 124 -0.29 28.10 5.30
N GLU A 125 -0.04 26.89 4.78
CA GLU A 125 0.66 26.71 3.50
C GLU A 125 -0.18 27.15 2.29
N LEU A 126 -1.47 26.84 2.28
CA LEU A 126 -2.40 27.25 1.22
C LEU A 126 -2.69 28.76 1.20
N SER A 127 -2.56 29.43 2.36
CA SER A 127 -2.74 30.89 2.49
C SER A 127 -1.55 31.71 2.00
N ARG A 128 -0.43 31.09 1.62
CA ARG A 128 0.77 31.82 1.23
C ARG A 128 0.55 32.62 -0.05
N PRO A 129 1.02 33.88 -0.10
CA PRO A 129 0.99 34.66 -1.33
C PRO A 129 1.67 33.91 -2.48
N GLY A 130 1.01 33.83 -3.63
CA GLY A 130 1.55 33.16 -4.81
C GLY A 130 1.45 31.63 -4.79
N TYR A 131 0.72 31.03 -3.84
CA TYR A 131 0.40 29.60 -3.89
C TYR A 131 -0.33 29.30 -5.19
N LYS A 132 0.15 28.26 -5.90
CA LYS A 132 -0.48 27.78 -7.13
C LYS A 132 -1.04 26.37 -6.87
N PRO A 133 -2.35 26.17 -7.03
CA PRO A 133 -2.95 24.86 -6.78
C PRO A 133 -2.52 23.86 -7.84
N SER A 134 -2.19 22.66 -7.39
CA SER A 134 -2.09 21.46 -8.20
C SER A 134 -2.69 20.30 -7.40
N PRO A 135 -3.25 19.26 -8.02
CA PRO A 135 -3.91 18.18 -7.29
C PRO A 135 -3.01 17.61 -6.19
N ILE A 136 -3.48 17.66 -4.94
CA ILE A 136 -2.76 17.10 -3.80
C ILE A 136 -3.14 15.61 -3.66
N ASN A 137 -2.14 14.73 -3.59
CA ASN A 137 -2.37 13.33 -3.26
C ASN A 137 -2.36 13.13 -1.73
N ILE A 138 -3.43 12.54 -1.18
CA ILE A 138 -3.50 12.14 0.24
C ILE A 138 -3.30 10.64 0.33
N GLY A 139 -2.31 10.21 1.14
CA GLY A 139 -2.04 8.79 1.37
C GLY A 139 -0.92 8.20 0.49
N SER A 140 0.11 8.98 0.14
CA SER A 140 1.26 8.50 -0.65
C SER A 140 2.28 7.70 0.17
N ALA A 141 2.54 8.09 1.42
CA ALA A 141 3.53 7.44 2.31
C ALA A 141 2.90 6.75 3.53
N THR A 142 1.60 6.90 3.69
CA THR A 142 0.77 6.25 4.71
C THR A 142 -0.61 6.00 4.10
N ASP A 143 -1.45 5.19 4.72
CA ASP A 143 -2.86 5.15 4.31
C ASP A 143 -3.65 6.21 5.07
N ALA A 144 -4.35 7.07 4.33
CA ALA A 144 -5.15 8.16 4.89
C ALA A 144 -6.29 7.66 5.78
N TYR A 145 -6.77 6.44 5.55
CA TYR A 145 -7.87 5.81 6.28
C TYR A 145 -7.44 4.58 7.07
N GLN A 146 -6.17 4.50 7.47
CA GLN A 146 -5.73 3.45 8.38
C GLN A 146 -6.54 3.46 9.69
N PRO A 147 -6.58 2.37 10.47
CA PRO A 147 -7.48 2.22 11.62
C PRO A 147 -7.52 3.40 12.60
N ILE A 148 -6.37 4.03 12.91
CA ILE A 148 -6.31 5.18 13.82
C ILE A 148 -7.09 6.41 13.33
N GLU A 149 -7.36 6.52 12.03
CA GLU A 149 -8.16 7.62 11.47
C GLU A 149 -9.61 7.63 12.01
N ARG A 150 -10.09 6.51 12.58
CA ARG A 150 -11.40 6.47 13.26
C ARG A 150 -11.47 7.43 14.45
N GLU A 151 -10.36 7.55 15.17
CA GLU A 151 -10.23 8.35 16.39
C GLU A 151 -9.67 9.74 16.07
N TRP A 152 -8.57 9.80 15.31
CA TRP A 152 -7.85 11.05 15.05
C TRP A 152 -8.53 11.96 14.03
N ARG A 153 -9.27 11.42 13.08
CA ARG A 153 -10.07 12.14 12.07
C ARG A 153 -9.31 13.25 11.32
N LEU A 154 -8.00 13.11 11.20
CA LEU A 154 -7.16 14.11 10.52
C LEU A 154 -7.46 14.19 9.02
N THR A 155 -7.69 13.03 8.38
CA THR A 155 -8.08 13.00 6.96
C THR A 155 -9.39 13.72 6.74
N ARG A 156 -10.40 13.52 7.62
CA ARG A 156 -11.67 14.24 7.53
C ARG A 156 -11.47 15.76 7.62
N GLY A 157 -10.68 16.23 8.59
CA GLY A 157 -10.39 17.67 8.72
C GLY A 157 -9.65 18.24 7.50
N LEU A 158 -8.75 17.45 6.89
CA LEU A 158 -8.11 17.85 5.63
C LEU A 158 -9.14 17.95 4.49
N LEU A 159 -10.12 17.03 4.39
CA LEU A 159 -11.18 17.10 3.38
C LEU A 159 -12.08 18.30 3.57
N GLU A 160 -12.41 18.66 4.81
CA GLU A 160 -13.17 19.87 5.13
C GLU A 160 -12.43 21.12 4.65
N LEU A 161 -11.13 21.21 4.88
CA LEU A 161 -10.30 22.30 4.36
C LEU A 161 -10.23 22.30 2.82
N MET A 162 -10.12 21.13 2.18
CA MET A 162 -10.12 21.04 0.71
C MET A 162 -11.44 21.49 0.11
N LEU A 163 -12.58 21.17 0.75
CA LEU A 163 -13.88 21.62 0.31
C LEU A 163 -14.05 23.13 0.51
N GLU A 164 -13.66 23.68 1.65
CA GLU A 164 -13.65 25.11 1.94
C GLU A 164 -12.87 25.89 0.89
N THR A 165 -11.67 25.41 0.56
CA THR A 165 -10.77 26.08 -0.38
C THR A 165 -10.99 25.69 -1.84
N ARG A 166 -11.91 24.79 -2.13
CA ARG A 166 -12.12 24.18 -3.45
C ARG A 166 -10.82 23.66 -4.06
N HIS A 167 -9.99 23.04 -3.22
CA HIS A 167 -8.70 22.55 -3.65
C HIS A 167 -8.82 21.14 -4.26
N PRO A 168 -8.25 20.88 -5.46
CA PRO A 168 -8.31 19.56 -6.07
C PRO A 168 -7.40 18.56 -5.35
N LEU A 169 -7.88 17.32 -5.22
CA LEU A 169 -7.15 16.25 -4.54
C LEU A 169 -7.39 14.87 -5.13
N THR A 170 -6.48 13.97 -4.83
CA THR A 170 -6.65 12.53 -5.03
C THR A 170 -6.42 11.80 -3.71
N ILE A 171 -7.10 10.69 -3.51
CA ILE A 171 -6.92 9.84 -2.31
C ILE A 171 -6.52 8.46 -2.77
N VAL A 172 -5.55 7.85 -2.09
CA VAL A 172 -5.20 6.45 -2.26
C VAL A 172 -5.41 5.72 -0.93
N THR A 173 -6.21 4.67 -0.93
CA THR A 173 -6.49 3.91 0.29
C THR A 173 -6.74 2.42 0.03
N LYS A 174 -6.53 1.60 1.04
CA LYS A 174 -6.93 0.19 1.14
C LYS A 174 -8.07 -0.02 2.14
N ASN A 175 -8.65 1.08 2.66
CA ASN A 175 -9.64 0.97 3.73
C ASN A 175 -11.02 1.42 3.28
N ALA A 176 -12.03 0.60 3.60
CA ALA A 176 -13.44 0.94 3.38
C ALA A 176 -13.94 2.11 4.25
N LEU A 177 -13.15 2.53 5.26
CA LEU A 177 -13.46 3.70 6.09
C LEU A 177 -13.61 4.99 5.28
N VAL A 178 -13.08 5.06 4.05
CA VAL A 178 -13.29 6.19 3.13
C VAL A 178 -14.77 6.51 2.91
N ALA A 179 -15.65 5.51 2.98
CA ALA A 179 -17.09 5.69 2.90
C ALA A 179 -17.70 6.47 4.10
N ARG A 180 -16.98 6.67 5.21
CA ARG A 180 -17.38 7.52 6.31
C ARG A 180 -17.55 8.99 5.87
N ASP A 181 -16.72 9.43 4.94
CA ASP A 181 -16.62 10.83 4.52
C ASP A 181 -17.30 11.08 3.16
N LEU A 182 -18.31 10.27 2.81
CA LEU A 182 -19.08 10.40 1.55
C LEU A 182 -19.73 11.78 1.39
N ASP A 183 -20.16 12.40 2.49
CA ASP A 183 -20.72 13.75 2.51
C ASP A 183 -19.76 14.79 1.89
N LEU A 184 -18.50 14.76 2.31
CA LEU A 184 -17.46 15.66 1.81
C LEU A 184 -16.99 15.27 0.40
N LEU A 185 -16.81 13.97 0.17
CA LEU A 185 -16.34 13.46 -1.11
C LEU A 185 -17.35 13.71 -2.25
N ALA A 186 -18.64 13.56 -2.01
CA ALA A 186 -19.68 13.87 -2.99
C ALA A 186 -19.69 15.37 -3.32
N ALA A 187 -19.64 16.24 -2.30
CA ALA A 187 -19.60 17.69 -2.51
C ALA A 187 -18.34 18.17 -3.28
N LEU A 188 -17.19 17.50 -3.05
CA LEU A 188 -15.96 17.73 -3.83
C LEU A 188 -16.09 17.21 -5.27
N ALA A 189 -16.74 16.05 -5.46
CA ALA A 189 -16.92 15.43 -6.76
C ALA A 189 -17.84 16.25 -7.67
N GLU A 190 -18.91 16.82 -7.15
CA GLU A 190 -19.80 17.74 -7.87
C GLU A 190 -19.04 18.94 -8.48
N GLN A 191 -17.96 19.35 -7.83
CA GLN A 191 -17.09 20.44 -8.28
C GLN A 191 -15.88 19.97 -9.11
N LYS A 192 -15.78 18.66 -9.42
CA LYS A 192 -14.64 18.04 -10.12
C LYS A 192 -13.30 18.20 -9.37
N LEU A 193 -13.35 18.13 -8.04
CA LEU A 193 -12.18 18.38 -7.18
C LEU A 193 -11.58 17.09 -6.60
N VAL A 194 -12.25 15.93 -6.70
CA VAL A 194 -11.74 14.70 -6.07
C VAL A 194 -11.81 13.49 -6.97
N VAL A 195 -10.84 12.60 -6.79
CA VAL A 195 -10.88 11.20 -7.22
C VAL A 195 -10.36 10.32 -6.09
N VAL A 196 -11.02 9.21 -5.87
CA VAL A 196 -10.57 8.19 -4.91
C VAL A 196 -10.03 6.98 -5.65
N TYR A 197 -8.81 6.57 -5.30
CA TYR A 197 -8.19 5.33 -5.79
C TYR A 197 -8.24 4.26 -4.71
N MET A 198 -9.02 3.21 -4.94
CA MET A 198 -9.07 2.03 -4.08
C MET A 198 -8.01 1.03 -4.52
N SER A 199 -7.08 0.69 -3.62
CA SER A 199 -6.06 -0.32 -3.90
C SER A 199 -6.58 -1.71 -3.58
N ILE A 200 -6.61 -2.60 -4.58
CA ILE A 200 -7.07 -4.00 -4.46
C ILE A 200 -5.97 -4.90 -5.02
N THR A 201 -5.26 -5.57 -4.14
CA THR A 201 -4.11 -6.42 -4.48
C THR A 201 -4.54 -7.84 -4.82
N THR A 202 -5.61 -8.31 -4.20
CA THR A 202 -6.21 -9.62 -4.42
C THR A 202 -7.69 -9.60 -4.02
N LEU A 203 -8.47 -10.52 -4.56
CA LEU A 203 -9.85 -10.78 -4.11
C LEU A 203 -9.92 -11.97 -3.14
N ASP A 204 -8.86 -12.74 -3.02
CA ASP A 204 -8.77 -13.84 -2.06
C ASP A 204 -8.57 -13.29 -0.64
N ALA A 205 -9.49 -13.63 0.26
CA ALA A 205 -9.46 -13.15 1.64
C ALA A 205 -8.32 -13.79 2.47
N GLY A 206 -7.90 -15.01 2.12
CA GLY A 206 -6.77 -15.68 2.77
C GLY A 206 -5.46 -15.00 2.42
N MET A 207 -5.21 -14.77 1.15
CA MET A 207 -4.04 -14.06 0.65
C MET A 207 -4.01 -12.61 1.18
N ALA A 208 -5.15 -11.91 1.20
CA ALA A 208 -5.23 -10.56 1.75
C ALA A 208 -4.77 -10.49 3.22
N ARG A 209 -5.17 -11.47 4.04
CA ARG A 209 -4.75 -11.53 5.45
C ARG A 209 -3.25 -11.71 5.65
N THR A 210 -2.58 -12.38 4.73
CA THR A 210 -1.12 -12.56 4.80
C THR A 210 -0.35 -11.36 4.25
N LEU A 211 -0.83 -10.75 3.16
CA LEU A 211 -0.19 -9.62 2.49
C LEU A 211 -0.44 -8.27 3.18
N GLU A 212 -1.66 -8.08 3.71
CA GLU A 212 -2.22 -6.81 4.20
C GLU A 212 -3.05 -7.03 5.48
N PRO A 213 -2.46 -7.54 6.57
CA PRO A 213 -3.16 -8.18 7.68
C PRO A 213 -4.21 -7.31 8.38
N ARG A 214 -4.11 -5.99 8.35
CA ARG A 214 -5.05 -5.07 9.00
C ARG A 214 -5.73 -4.09 8.03
N ALA A 215 -5.56 -4.30 6.73
CA ALA A 215 -6.32 -3.57 5.73
C ALA A 215 -7.75 -4.11 5.63
N ALA A 216 -8.66 -3.36 5.03
CA ALA A 216 -10.03 -3.83 4.81
C ALA A 216 -10.06 -5.08 3.93
N ALA A 217 -10.95 -6.01 4.22
CA ALA A 217 -11.15 -7.21 3.39
C ALA A 217 -11.47 -6.83 1.93
N PRO A 218 -11.07 -7.64 0.92
CA PRO A 218 -11.26 -7.30 -0.49
C PRO A 218 -12.72 -6.95 -0.84
N TRP A 219 -13.67 -7.72 -0.35
CA TRP A 219 -15.10 -7.46 -0.60
C TRP A 219 -15.57 -6.12 -0.03
N ARG A 220 -15.04 -5.70 1.13
CA ARG A 220 -15.35 -4.38 1.70
C ARG A 220 -14.77 -3.23 0.87
N ARG A 221 -13.64 -3.46 0.22
CA ARG A 221 -13.05 -2.48 -0.71
C ARG A 221 -13.94 -2.31 -1.94
N LEU A 222 -14.49 -3.41 -2.49
CA LEU A 222 -15.44 -3.36 -3.60
C LEU A 222 -16.77 -2.70 -3.19
N GLU A 223 -17.25 -2.97 -1.98
CA GLU A 223 -18.42 -2.30 -1.42
C GLU A 223 -18.17 -0.78 -1.29
N ALA A 224 -17.01 -0.37 -0.81
CA ALA A 224 -16.64 1.05 -0.75
C ALA A 224 -16.54 1.68 -2.15
N VAL A 225 -16.01 0.97 -3.16
CA VAL A 225 -16.05 1.44 -4.55
C VAL A 225 -17.49 1.70 -4.99
N ARG A 226 -18.42 0.78 -4.72
CA ARG A 226 -19.83 0.94 -5.07
C ARG A 226 -20.45 2.13 -4.36
N SER A 227 -20.27 2.24 -3.05
CA SER A 227 -20.83 3.36 -2.26
C SER A 227 -20.33 4.72 -2.74
N LEU A 228 -19.04 4.83 -3.08
CA LEU A 228 -18.44 6.03 -3.63
C LEU A 228 -19.02 6.38 -5.00
N THR A 229 -19.12 5.40 -5.90
CA THR A 229 -19.66 5.63 -7.25
C THR A 229 -21.16 5.95 -7.25
N ASP A 230 -21.95 5.31 -6.38
CA ASP A 230 -23.36 5.60 -6.20
C ASP A 230 -23.59 7.04 -5.69
N ALA A 231 -22.63 7.57 -4.91
CA ALA A 231 -22.60 8.97 -4.46
C ALA A 231 -22.02 9.95 -5.49
N GLY A 232 -21.74 9.51 -6.71
CA GLY A 232 -21.20 10.36 -7.78
C GLY A 232 -19.70 10.65 -7.68
N VAL A 233 -18.98 10.02 -6.76
CA VAL A 233 -17.54 10.20 -6.61
C VAL A 233 -16.80 9.38 -7.68
N PRO A 234 -15.91 9.98 -8.49
CA PRO A 234 -15.09 9.24 -9.44
C PRO A 234 -14.13 8.30 -8.71
N VAL A 235 -14.17 7.01 -9.05
CA VAL A 235 -13.29 5.99 -8.44
C VAL A 235 -12.40 5.34 -9.47
N GLY A 236 -11.10 5.22 -9.11
CA GLY A 236 -10.14 4.37 -9.77
C GLY A 236 -9.77 3.15 -8.93
N VAL A 237 -9.31 2.08 -9.57
CA VAL A 237 -8.76 0.91 -8.89
C VAL A 237 -7.26 0.81 -9.17
N LEU A 238 -6.48 0.55 -8.12
CA LEU A 238 -5.05 0.26 -8.22
C LEU A 238 -4.84 -1.23 -7.97
N VAL A 239 -4.54 -2.00 -9.03
CA VAL A 239 -4.08 -3.39 -8.89
C VAL A 239 -2.60 -3.36 -8.57
N ALA A 240 -2.28 -3.05 -7.31
CA ALA A 240 -0.91 -2.71 -6.88
C ALA A 240 -0.60 -3.17 -5.45
N PRO A 241 0.53 -3.91 -5.30
CA PRO A 241 1.42 -4.35 -6.36
C PRO A 241 0.96 -5.64 -7.04
N ILE A 242 1.36 -5.84 -8.30
CA ILE A 242 1.34 -7.14 -8.95
C ILE A 242 2.62 -7.89 -8.54
N ILE A 243 2.44 -9.08 -7.99
CA ILE A 243 3.51 -9.96 -7.52
C ILE A 243 3.50 -11.21 -8.40
N PRO A 244 4.59 -11.49 -9.14
CA PRO A 244 4.67 -12.65 -10.04
C PRO A 244 4.35 -13.96 -9.32
N PHE A 245 3.52 -14.81 -9.94
CA PHE A 245 3.11 -16.15 -9.44
C PHE A 245 2.39 -16.15 -8.08
N ILE A 246 2.00 -14.97 -7.58
CA ILE A 246 1.22 -14.84 -6.33
C ILE A 246 -0.17 -14.28 -6.61
N ASN A 247 -0.27 -13.12 -7.27
CA ASN A 247 -1.56 -12.47 -7.55
C ASN A 247 -1.71 -11.97 -9.00
N ASP A 248 -0.71 -12.16 -9.85
CA ASP A 248 -0.71 -11.69 -11.23
C ASP A 248 -1.79 -12.34 -12.10
N GLU A 249 -2.22 -13.55 -11.76
CA GLU A 249 -3.32 -14.26 -12.42
C GLU A 249 -4.68 -13.60 -12.18
N SER A 250 -4.82 -12.88 -11.05
CA SER A 250 -6.09 -12.28 -10.64
C SER A 250 -6.34 -10.88 -11.21
N MET A 251 -5.40 -10.32 -11.96
CA MET A 251 -5.46 -8.92 -12.41
C MET A 251 -6.75 -8.61 -13.19
N GLU A 252 -7.11 -9.42 -14.17
CA GLU A 252 -8.31 -9.23 -14.99
C GLU A 252 -9.59 -9.37 -14.17
N HIS A 253 -9.63 -10.32 -13.24
CA HIS A 253 -10.77 -10.53 -12.35
C HIS A 253 -10.95 -9.35 -11.39
N ILE A 254 -9.87 -8.81 -10.83
CA ILE A 254 -9.93 -7.60 -9.99
C ILE A 254 -10.48 -6.42 -10.80
N LEU A 255 -10.03 -6.23 -12.04
CA LEU A 255 -10.52 -5.17 -12.93
C LEU A 255 -12.01 -5.35 -13.25
N GLN A 256 -12.46 -6.58 -13.51
CA GLN A 256 -13.84 -6.91 -13.80
C GLN A 256 -14.76 -6.60 -12.61
N GLU A 257 -14.41 -7.10 -11.41
CA GLU A 257 -15.19 -6.86 -10.20
C GLU A 257 -15.21 -5.38 -9.81
N SER A 258 -14.08 -4.69 -9.97
CA SER A 258 -14.01 -3.25 -9.74
C SER A 258 -14.88 -2.45 -10.72
N LYS A 259 -14.91 -2.87 -11.99
CA LYS A 259 -15.82 -2.27 -12.97
C LYS A 259 -17.29 -2.53 -12.66
N ALA A 260 -17.61 -3.75 -12.24
CA ALA A 260 -18.97 -4.10 -11.79
C ALA A 260 -19.40 -3.31 -10.55
N ALA A 261 -18.44 -2.93 -9.69
CA ALA A 261 -18.65 -2.04 -8.56
C ALA A 261 -18.72 -0.55 -8.95
N GLY A 262 -18.53 -0.18 -10.23
CA GLY A 262 -18.67 1.18 -10.74
C GLY A 262 -17.37 1.92 -11.02
N ALA A 263 -16.19 1.31 -10.84
CA ALA A 263 -14.92 1.98 -11.12
C ALA A 263 -14.82 2.50 -12.57
N HIS A 264 -14.23 3.69 -12.72
CA HIS A 264 -14.02 4.38 -14.00
C HIS A 264 -12.60 4.28 -14.49
N TYR A 265 -11.64 4.24 -13.55
CA TYR A 265 -10.23 4.26 -13.83
C TYR A 265 -9.53 3.04 -13.27
N ALA A 266 -8.42 2.67 -13.86
CA ALA A 266 -7.58 1.59 -13.37
C ALA A 266 -6.09 1.88 -13.62
N SER A 267 -5.26 1.42 -12.72
CA SER A 267 -3.81 1.37 -12.91
C SER A 267 -3.24 0.14 -12.21
N TYR A 268 -2.00 -0.22 -12.54
CA TYR A 268 -1.27 -1.26 -11.84
C TYR A 268 0.17 -0.83 -11.60
N THR A 269 0.82 -1.45 -10.63
CA THR A 269 2.25 -1.29 -10.37
C THR A 269 2.82 -2.66 -10.06
N VAL A 270 3.99 -2.97 -10.61
CA VAL A 270 4.72 -4.19 -10.28
C VAL A 270 5.43 -4.01 -8.95
N LEU A 271 5.53 -5.07 -8.17
CA LEU A 271 6.18 -5.08 -6.86
C LEU A 271 7.54 -4.37 -6.87
N ARG A 272 7.75 -3.52 -5.87
CA ARG A 272 8.99 -2.81 -5.59
C ARG A 272 9.49 -3.18 -4.20
N LEU A 273 10.79 -3.43 -4.08
CA LEU A 273 11.42 -3.88 -2.85
C LEU A 273 12.60 -2.96 -2.48
N PRO A 274 12.32 -1.69 -2.14
CA PRO A 274 13.38 -0.76 -1.75
C PRO A 274 13.95 -1.15 -0.38
N TRP A 275 15.25 -1.08 -0.26
CA TRP A 275 16.03 -1.26 0.99
C TRP A 275 15.55 -2.47 1.82
N GLU A 276 15.11 -2.26 3.06
CA GLU A 276 14.74 -3.31 4.02
C GLU A 276 13.46 -4.08 3.62
N VAL A 277 12.62 -3.49 2.77
CA VAL A 277 11.40 -4.17 2.27
C VAL A 277 11.77 -5.45 1.53
N LYS A 278 12.94 -5.51 0.91
CA LYS A 278 13.46 -6.70 0.24
C LYS A 278 13.53 -7.89 1.20
N THR A 279 14.22 -7.74 2.31
CA THR A 279 14.39 -8.82 3.30
C THR A 279 13.05 -9.20 3.94
N LEU A 280 12.24 -8.22 4.33
CA LEU A 280 10.91 -8.46 4.90
C LEU A 280 10.02 -9.27 3.95
N PHE A 281 10.05 -8.95 2.67
CA PHE A 281 9.26 -9.66 1.67
C PHE A 281 9.81 -11.06 1.40
N GLU A 282 11.13 -11.25 1.37
CA GLU A 282 11.77 -12.56 1.21
C GLU A 282 11.42 -13.49 2.38
N ASP A 283 11.50 -12.99 3.60
CA ASP A 283 11.12 -13.76 4.80
C ASP A 283 9.64 -14.16 4.76
N TRP A 284 8.77 -13.22 4.42
CA TRP A 284 7.34 -13.49 4.24
C TRP A 284 7.08 -14.55 3.15
N LEU A 285 7.78 -14.44 2.03
CA LEU A 285 7.63 -15.36 0.90
C LEU A 285 8.06 -16.78 1.27
N ASN A 286 9.17 -16.92 2.00
CA ASN A 286 9.65 -18.22 2.48
C ASN A 286 8.70 -18.86 3.50
N VAL A 287 8.01 -18.08 4.31
CA VAL A 287 7.04 -18.58 5.29
C VAL A 287 5.73 -19.00 4.63
N HIS A 288 5.21 -18.21 3.69
CA HIS A 288 3.87 -18.41 3.14
C HIS A 288 3.84 -19.16 1.81
N PHE A 289 4.92 -19.10 1.03
CA PHE A 289 5.02 -19.68 -0.32
C PHE A 289 6.39 -20.30 -0.58
N PRO A 290 6.90 -21.22 0.29
CA PRO A 290 8.25 -21.77 0.17
C PRO A 290 8.52 -22.42 -1.19
N ASP A 291 7.55 -23.15 -1.73
CA ASP A 291 7.66 -23.85 -3.03
C ASP A 291 7.78 -22.91 -4.24
N ARG A 292 7.35 -21.66 -4.10
CA ARG A 292 7.36 -20.64 -5.16
C ARG A 292 8.41 -19.56 -4.94
N ALA A 293 9.01 -19.48 -3.74
CA ALA A 293 9.85 -18.37 -3.32
C ALA A 293 10.94 -18.04 -4.34
N GLN A 294 11.74 -19.01 -4.73
CA GLN A 294 12.83 -18.82 -5.69
C GLN A 294 12.31 -18.37 -7.07
N ARG A 295 11.21 -18.96 -7.54
CA ARG A 295 10.59 -18.61 -8.82
C ARG A 295 10.09 -17.17 -8.83
N VAL A 296 9.47 -16.71 -7.73
CA VAL A 296 9.01 -15.32 -7.56
C VAL A 296 10.20 -14.37 -7.58
N LEU A 297 11.24 -14.65 -6.79
CA LEU A 297 12.44 -13.81 -6.70
C LEU A 297 13.18 -13.69 -8.04
N HIS A 298 13.38 -14.80 -8.75
CA HIS A 298 13.97 -14.77 -10.10
C HIS A 298 13.15 -13.92 -11.06
N ARG A 299 11.80 -14.03 -11.02
CA ARG A 299 10.96 -13.21 -11.89
C ARG A 299 11.02 -11.73 -11.52
N ILE A 300 11.16 -11.39 -10.25
CA ILE A 300 11.38 -9.99 -9.83
C ILE A 300 12.72 -9.49 -10.36
N GLU A 301 13.78 -10.31 -10.30
CA GLU A 301 15.09 -9.96 -10.85
C GLU A 301 15.05 -9.77 -12.37
N ASP A 302 14.37 -10.65 -13.12
CA ASP A 302 14.15 -10.51 -14.57
C ASP A 302 13.49 -9.16 -14.91
N LEU A 303 12.47 -8.77 -14.13
CA LEU A 303 11.76 -7.50 -14.29
C LEU A 303 12.61 -6.26 -13.98
N ARG A 304 13.73 -6.45 -13.28
CA ARG A 304 14.59 -5.39 -12.73
C ARG A 304 16.03 -5.47 -13.23
N ASN A 305 16.24 -6.06 -14.41
CA ASN A 305 17.56 -6.21 -15.03
C ASN A 305 18.57 -6.89 -14.11
N GLY A 306 18.17 -8.03 -13.51
CA GLY A 306 19.00 -8.83 -12.60
C GLY A 306 19.08 -8.29 -11.17
N ARG A 307 18.26 -7.32 -10.79
CA ARG A 307 18.23 -6.74 -9.43
C ARG A 307 16.88 -7.02 -8.76
N ARG A 308 16.82 -6.96 -7.45
CA ARG A 308 15.55 -7.09 -6.71
C ARG A 308 14.77 -5.78 -6.58
N ASN A 309 15.43 -4.65 -6.82
CA ASN A 309 14.80 -3.33 -6.89
C ASN A 309 15.44 -2.49 -7.99
N ASP A 310 14.64 -1.69 -8.65
CA ASP A 310 15.06 -0.71 -9.65
C ASP A 310 14.59 0.68 -9.20
N PRO A 311 15.51 1.62 -8.94
CA PRO A 311 15.16 2.99 -8.56
C PRO A 311 14.84 3.91 -9.75
N ASN A 312 15.14 3.47 -11.00
CA ASN A 312 15.06 4.33 -12.17
C ASN A 312 13.62 4.71 -12.53
N PHE A 313 13.41 5.97 -12.85
CA PHE A 313 12.13 6.44 -13.39
C PHE A 313 11.74 5.71 -14.68
N GLY A 314 10.45 5.53 -14.89
CA GLY A 314 9.90 4.83 -16.04
C GLY A 314 9.86 3.30 -15.90
N SER A 315 10.96 2.67 -15.51
CA SER A 315 11.03 1.20 -15.34
C SER A 315 10.59 0.73 -13.94
N ARG A 316 10.87 1.50 -12.89
CA ARG A 316 10.60 1.10 -11.50
C ARG A 316 9.14 0.73 -11.20
N MET A 317 8.18 1.33 -11.91
CA MET A 317 6.76 1.11 -11.69
C MET A 317 6.21 -0.09 -12.48
N ARG A 318 6.74 -0.32 -13.67
CA ARG A 318 6.20 -1.29 -14.64
C ARG A 318 7.09 -2.51 -14.85
N GLY A 319 8.38 -2.41 -14.53
CA GLY A 319 9.38 -3.40 -14.91
C GLY A 319 9.77 -3.32 -16.38
N THR A 320 10.70 -4.18 -16.78
CA THR A 320 11.22 -4.34 -18.14
C THR A 320 11.18 -5.80 -18.57
N GLY A 321 11.36 -6.06 -19.87
CA GLY A 321 11.42 -7.41 -20.43
C GLY A 321 10.06 -8.03 -20.76
N VAL A 322 10.09 -9.25 -21.27
CA VAL A 322 8.94 -9.95 -21.89
C VAL A 322 7.75 -10.06 -20.92
N TRP A 323 8.00 -10.35 -19.66
CA TRP A 323 6.91 -10.50 -18.69
C TRP A 323 6.22 -9.16 -18.35
N ALA A 324 7.01 -8.07 -18.28
CA ALA A 324 6.46 -6.73 -18.10
C ALA A 324 5.62 -6.30 -19.31
N ASP A 325 6.06 -6.65 -20.53
CA ASP A 325 5.33 -6.40 -21.77
C ASP A 325 4.03 -7.20 -21.82
N LEU A 326 4.07 -8.46 -21.41
CA LEU A 326 2.87 -9.30 -21.31
C LEU A 326 1.85 -8.71 -20.30
N LEU A 327 2.28 -8.30 -19.12
CA LEU A 327 1.40 -7.62 -18.16
C LEU A 327 0.80 -6.34 -18.73
N ARG A 328 1.58 -5.55 -19.44
CA ARG A 328 1.12 -4.31 -20.07
C ARG A 328 0.05 -4.60 -21.12
N GLN A 329 0.26 -5.63 -21.94
CA GLN A 329 -0.71 -6.07 -22.96
C GLN A 329 -1.99 -6.59 -22.30
N ARG A 330 -1.90 -7.48 -21.31
CA ARG A 330 -3.04 -8.02 -20.57
C ARG A 330 -3.86 -6.88 -19.96
N PHE A 331 -3.20 -5.97 -19.24
CA PHE A 331 -3.86 -4.82 -18.63
C PHE A 331 -4.55 -3.93 -19.67
N SER A 332 -3.87 -3.62 -20.79
CA SER A 332 -4.43 -2.80 -21.84
C SER A 332 -5.65 -3.43 -22.52
N ILE A 333 -5.61 -4.74 -22.77
CA ILE A 333 -6.74 -5.49 -23.34
C ILE A 333 -7.92 -5.50 -22.35
N ALA A 334 -7.66 -5.80 -21.07
CA ALA A 334 -8.69 -5.86 -20.05
C ALA A 334 -9.37 -4.51 -19.83
N THR A 335 -8.61 -3.43 -19.67
CA THR A 335 -9.15 -2.08 -19.45
C THR A 335 -9.96 -1.59 -20.65
N ARG A 336 -9.50 -1.85 -21.88
CA ARG A 336 -10.23 -1.52 -23.10
C ARG A 336 -11.54 -2.31 -23.21
N LYS A 337 -11.52 -3.63 -22.96
CA LYS A 337 -12.71 -4.50 -22.98
C LYS A 337 -13.75 -4.05 -21.95
N LEU A 338 -13.31 -3.68 -20.76
CA LEU A 338 -14.16 -3.25 -19.65
C LEU A 338 -14.59 -1.78 -19.75
N GLY A 339 -14.01 -1.01 -20.67
CA GLY A 339 -14.30 0.42 -20.80
C GLY A 339 -13.78 1.24 -19.64
N LEU A 340 -12.71 0.81 -18.99
CA LEU A 340 -11.96 1.60 -18.02
C LEU A 340 -11.04 2.59 -18.74
N ASN A 341 -10.69 3.71 -18.08
CA ASN A 341 -9.78 4.73 -18.61
C ASN A 341 -10.24 5.39 -19.94
N ARG A 342 -11.54 5.39 -20.25
CA ARG A 342 -12.06 5.99 -21.49
C ARG A 342 -11.89 7.49 -21.55
N HIS A 343 -12.02 8.16 -20.42
CA HIS A 343 -11.91 9.61 -20.30
C HIS A 343 -10.68 9.97 -19.46
N ARG A 344 -9.99 11.02 -19.87
CA ARG A 344 -8.92 11.56 -19.03
C ARG A 344 -9.53 12.23 -17.82
N LEU A 345 -9.05 11.89 -16.65
CA LEU A 345 -9.42 12.60 -15.44
C LEU A 345 -8.79 13.99 -15.47
N ALA A 346 -9.62 15.03 -15.30
CA ALA A 346 -9.17 16.39 -15.13
C ALA A 346 -9.81 16.92 -13.84
N LEU A 347 -8.99 17.21 -12.85
CA LEU A 347 -9.41 17.92 -11.64
C LEU A 347 -9.31 19.43 -11.90
N ASP A 348 -10.28 20.17 -11.40
CA ASP A 348 -10.40 21.61 -11.63
C ASP A 348 -9.51 22.38 -10.64
N CYS A 349 -8.43 22.96 -11.12
CA CYS A 349 -7.52 23.77 -10.31
C CYS A 349 -7.92 25.27 -10.30
N ASP A 350 -8.79 25.71 -11.21
CA ASP A 350 -9.11 27.13 -11.39
C ASP A 350 -10.11 27.64 -10.36
N ARG A 351 -10.76 26.71 -9.65
CA ARG A 351 -11.73 27.03 -8.59
C ARG A 351 -11.13 27.31 -7.23
N PHE A 352 -9.82 27.13 -7.07
CA PHE A 352 -9.16 27.30 -5.78
C PHE A 352 -9.40 28.70 -5.19
N LEU A 353 -9.76 28.72 -3.91
CA LEU A 353 -9.92 29.91 -3.10
C LEU A 353 -8.92 29.83 -1.93
N PRO A 354 -8.06 30.81 -1.74
CA PRO A 354 -7.24 30.85 -0.54
C PRO A 354 -8.10 30.76 0.72
N PRO A 355 -7.67 29.98 1.74
CA PRO A 355 -8.41 29.91 3.00
C PRO A 355 -8.62 31.32 3.58
N ALA A 356 -9.78 31.56 4.18
CA ALA A 356 -10.01 32.76 4.94
C ALA A 356 -8.94 32.87 6.04
N ALA A 357 -8.43 34.09 6.27
CA ALA A 357 -7.49 34.33 7.36
C ALA A 357 -8.11 33.77 8.65
N SER A 358 -7.47 32.79 9.27
CA SER A 358 -7.92 32.24 10.53
C SER A 358 -7.99 33.38 11.54
N ALA A 359 -9.17 33.71 12.01
CA ALA A 359 -9.29 34.42 13.26
C ALA A 359 -8.66 33.50 14.31
N ALA A 360 -7.41 33.83 14.73
CA ALA A 360 -6.70 33.09 15.76
C ALA A 360 -7.54 33.16 17.05
N GLY A 361 -8.30 32.13 17.30
CA GLY A 361 -9.16 31.95 18.46
C GLY A 361 -9.34 30.47 18.73
N ALA A 362 -8.63 30.01 19.74
CA ALA A 362 -8.73 28.74 20.41
C ALA A 362 -10.07 28.01 20.16
N ALA A 363 -10.07 27.01 19.32
CA ALA A 363 -11.03 25.92 19.40
C ALA A 363 -10.33 24.79 20.14
N ASP A 364 -10.77 24.54 21.36
CA ASP A 364 -10.48 23.34 22.15
C ASP A 364 -10.84 22.10 21.30
N PHE A 365 -9.87 21.57 20.56
CA PHE A 365 -9.95 20.23 20.05
C PHE A 365 -9.69 19.30 21.23
N LEU A 366 -10.78 18.80 21.80
CA LEU A 366 -10.81 17.76 22.81
C LEU A 366 -9.86 16.64 22.40
N SER A 367 -8.76 16.51 23.11
CA SER A 367 -7.99 15.26 23.16
C SER A 367 -8.97 14.15 23.54
N PRO A 368 -8.99 13.01 22.86
CA PRO A 368 -9.81 11.89 23.28
C PRO A 368 -9.42 11.52 24.71
N ALA A 369 -10.39 11.59 25.60
CA ALA A 369 -10.21 11.26 27.00
C ALA A 369 -9.72 9.82 27.11
N GLY A 370 -8.44 9.62 27.46
CA GLY A 370 -7.87 8.30 27.64
C GLY A 370 -6.42 8.10 27.20
N ALA A 371 -5.80 9.02 26.47
CA ALA A 371 -4.39 8.90 26.16
C ALA A 371 -3.55 9.25 27.40
N GLN A 372 -3.19 8.23 28.18
CA GLN A 372 -2.19 8.39 29.25
C GLN A 372 -0.87 8.82 28.62
N ALA A 373 -0.45 10.06 28.89
CA ALA A 373 0.88 10.54 28.61
C ALA A 373 1.89 9.70 29.41
N SER A 374 2.53 8.74 28.74
CA SER A 374 3.74 8.13 29.29
C SER A 374 4.83 9.18 29.22
N SER A 375 5.34 9.57 30.39
CA SER A 375 6.46 10.50 30.60
C SER A 375 7.60 10.16 29.64
N GLY A 376 7.88 11.10 28.70
CA GLY A 376 8.89 10.94 27.68
C GLY A 376 10.29 10.89 28.28
N VAL A 377 11.05 9.90 27.86
CA VAL A 377 12.50 9.89 27.99
C VAL A 377 13.01 10.92 26.95
N PRO A 378 13.81 11.92 27.34
CA PRO A 378 14.34 12.89 26.38
C PRO A 378 15.35 12.21 25.45
N PHE A 379 15.19 12.41 24.16
CA PHE A 379 16.14 11.96 23.15
C PHE A 379 17.48 12.69 23.30
N PRO A 380 18.62 11.97 23.25
CA PRO A 380 19.93 12.65 23.28
C PRO A 380 20.12 13.47 21.99
N ALA A 381 20.56 14.71 22.18
CA ALA A 381 21.01 15.59 21.10
C ALA A 381 22.27 14.99 20.46
N VAL A 382 22.23 14.66 19.18
CA VAL A 382 23.39 14.23 18.42
C VAL A 382 24.18 15.45 18.00
N SER A 383 25.37 15.62 18.58
CA SER A 383 26.37 16.61 18.15
C SER A 383 26.99 16.25 16.80
N PRO A 384 27.25 17.24 15.92
CA PRO A 384 27.86 16.97 14.61
C PRO A 384 29.40 16.98 14.73
N ALA A 385 30.00 15.79 14.65
CA ALA A 385 31.42 15.71 14.37
C ALA A 385 31.75 14.41 13.66
N ALA A 386 32.04 14.47 12.36
CA ALA A 386 33.12 13.81 11.64
C ALA A 386 32.91 13.90 10.12
N SER A 387 33.87 14.49 9.45
CA SER A 387 33.98 14.73 8.01
C SER A 387 34.40 13.47 7.26
N GLY A 388 33.83 13.23 6.07
CA GLY A 388 34.34 12.29 5.09
C GLY A 388 33.38 11.16 4.77
N ALA A 389 32.99 11.03 3.51
CA ALA A 389 32.15 10.01 2.89
C ALA A 389 30.65 9.93 3.30
N HIS A 390 30.25 10.42 4.45
CA HIS A 390 28.85 10.49 4.92
C HIS A 390 28.09 11.75 4.46
N GLY A 391 28.76 12.67 3.76
CA GLY A 391 28.19 13.97 3.42
C GLY A 391 27.04 13.96 2.39
N ARG A 392 26.92 12.90 1.59
CA ARG A 392 25.81 12.75 0.63
C ARG A 392 24.58 12.18 1.32
N ALA A 393 24.76 11.14 2.10
CA ALA A 393 23.69 10.51 2.89
C ALA A 393 23.13 11.47 3.95
N ALA A 394 23.99 12.24 4.63
CA ALA A 394 23.55 13.23 5.62
C ALA A 394 22.81 14.44 5.00
N ARG A 395 23.20 14.90 3.81
CA ARG A 395 22.47 15.94 3.08
C ARG A 395 21.13 15.41 2.54
N GLN A 396 21.10 14.17 2.07
CA GLN A 396 19.88 13.48 1.65
C GLN A 396 18.93 13.30 2.84
N LEU A 397 19.43 12.88 4.00
CA LEU A 397 18.67 12.79 5.26
C LEU A 397 18.10 14.15 5.71
N GLN A 398 18.87 15.24 5.62
CA GLN A 398 18.40 16.57 5.97
C GLN A 398 17.33 17.11 5.01
N ALA A 399 17.47 16.84 3.73
CA ALA A 399 16.50 17.27 2.72
C ALA A 399 15.18 16.47 2.82
N MET A 400 15.24 15.19 3.18
CA MET A 400 14.03 14.37 3.43
C MET A 400 13.37 14.70 4.78
N ALA A 401 14.15 15.01 5.81
CA ALA A 401 13.62 15.53 7.08
C ALA A 401 12.94 16.90 6.92
N ALA A 402 13.35 17.68 5.93
CA ALA A 402 12.70 18.93 5.53
C ALA A 402 11.49 18.76 4.59
N GLY A 403 11.13 17.50 4.23
CA GLY A 403 10.06 17.22 3.28
C GLY A 403 10.40 17.60 1.83
N GLN A 404 11.70 17.73 1.51
CA GLN A 404 12.18 18.22 0.21
C GLN A 404 12.64 17.14 -0.76
N LEU A 405 12.72 15.86 -0.33
CA LEU A 405 13.11 14.75 -1.21
C LEU A 405 11.94 13.81 -1.48
N SER A 406 11.87 13.37 -2.70
CA SER A 406 10.96 12.33 -3.15
C SER A 406 11.23 11.03 -2.39
N LEU A 407 10.18 10.37 -1.93
CA LEU A 407 10.21 9.01 -1.36
C LEU A 407 10.74 7.95 -2.35
N PHE A 408 11.17 8.37 -3.54
CA PHE A 408 11.42 7.50 -4.69
C PHE A 408 12.83 7.64 -5.28
N ASP A 409 13.71 8.47 -4.70
CA ASP A 409 15.13 8.57 -5.08
C ASP A 409 15.99 7.46 -4.47
#